data_b0e4ea1ad1a3aa79d588f4ed7beef645
#
_entry.id   b0e4ea1ad1a3aa79d588f4ed7beef645
#
_cell.length_a   1.000
_cell.length_b   1.000
_cell.length_c   1.000
_cell.angle_alpha   90.00
_cell.angle_beta   90.00
_cell.angle_gamma   90.00
#
_symmetry.space_group_name_H-M   'P 1'
#
loop_
_entity.id
_entity.type
_entity.pdbx_description
1 polymer ?
#
loop_
_entity_poly.entity_id
_entity_poly.type
_entity_poly.pdbx_seq_one_letter_code
_entity_poly.pdbx_strand_id
1 'polypeptide(L)'
;MDRLMPHIEAAMARVPAFAEVGFKQVYNGAIAYTPDGNPIIGPAWNIENFWLSEGHSFGITAAGGAGWQLAEWIIEGEPTIDMLGVEPRRFGDYVSKDYLIDKTEEAYSHVFIIHYPDEEREAGRPLKTAPCYERLKSMGAVFGQKFGWERANWFVDGEMEQVDHWSFRRSKWFDAVGKEVINVTNNVGVLDMTAFAKCRITGKHALKFLDNLLANKMPQKSGQIALCHALNSNGGIHSEFTVLKEKEESYYLVSAGALQRLDHDYIKKYMSQDDDVRYQNLTDEKGVLVLAGPKSRELLERVSDHDFSNEAFPWLTAQEIEIDNSRITAMRVNYVGELGWELHHELNDQNKIFDKLFENGSDLGLKPFGIRAMDSMRFEKSYRMVGTELSIEYSAFESSMDRFIQNDKENFLGKESLLAWQKKNNQSRLVTLEVDEIKDADVLGNNAVTIDGQLIGRATGGNFGYRVNKSLALAMLDIEKAEVGTRCSIDILGEIHPATVISDSPFDPKNERLRDVNNANK
;
A
#
# COMPACT_ATOMS: atom_id res chain seq x y z
N MET A 1 34.82 -29.01 3.81
CA MET A 1 35.53 -28.64 2.55
C MET A 1 34.62 -28.90 1.33
N ASP A 2 33.94 -30.04 1.25
CA ASP A 2 33.15 -30.40 0.03
C ASP A 2 32.13 -29.33 -0.39
N ARG A 3 31.45 -28.69 0.55
CA ARG A 3 30.54 -27.57 0.25
C ARG A 3 31.23 -26.32 -0.30
N LEU A 4 32.53 -26.16 -0.05
CA LEU A 4 33.30 -25.01 -0.54
C LEU A 4 33.96 -25.29 -1.89
N MET A 5 34.07 -26.54 -2.32
CA MET A 5 34.77 -26.89 -3.58
C MET A 5 34.25 -26.16 -4.80
N PRO A 6 32.94 -26.07 -5.07
CA PRO A 6 32.46 -25.32 -6.24
C PRO A 6 32.87 -23.85 -6.24
N HIS A 7 32.90 -23.21 -5.06
CA HIS A 7 33.33 -21.82 -4.90
C HIS A 7 34.82 -21.66 -5.08
N ILE A 8 35.60 -22.62 -4.58
CA ILE A 8 37.07 -22.65 -4.73
C ILE A 8 37.44 -22.80 -6.22
N GLU A 9 36.80 -23.72 -6.91
CA GLU A 9 36.98 -23.92 -8.38
C GLU A 9 36.62 -22.68 -9.19
N ALA A 10 35.51 -22.04 -8.86
CA ALA A 10 35.12 -20.77 -9.48
C ALA A 10 36.13 -19.64 -9.19
N ALA A 11 36.67 -19.58 -7.98
CA ALA A 11 37.72 -18.61 -7.62
C ALA A 11 39.02 -18.86 -8.37
N MET A 12 39.44 -20.14 -8.49
CA MET A 12 40.62 -20.52 -9.28
C MET A 12 40.47 -20.19 -10.77
N ALA A 13 39.27 -20.38 -11.32
CA ALA A 13 38.98 -20.01 -12.70
C ALA A 13 39.09 -18.49 -12.93
N ARG A 14 38.74 -17.68 -11.94
CA ARG A 14 38.83 -16.21 -11.97
C ARG A 14 40.23 -15.67 -11.70
N VAL A 15 40.95 -16.30 -10.77
CA VAL A 15 42.28 -15.92 -10.34
C VAL A 15 43.16 -17.18 -10.33
N PRO A 16 43.81 -17.53 -11.46
CA PRO A 16 44.59 -18.79 -11.61
C PRO A 16 45.63 -19.02 -10.53
N ALA A 17 46.21 -17.95 -9.99
CA ALA A 17 47.19 -18.04 -8.88
C ALA A 17 46.63 -18.74 -7.62
N PHE A 18 45.31 -18.79 -7.43
CA PHE A 18 44.71 -19.51 -6.30
C PHE A 18 44.83 -21.03 -6.40
N ALA A 19 45.11 -21.57 -7.59
CA ALA A 19 45.42 -22.99 -7.77
C ALA A 19 46.79 -23.40 -7.20
N GLU A 20 47.70 -22.44 -7.04
CA GLU A 20 49.09 -22.67 -6.60
C GLU A 20 49.30 -22.40 -5.09
N VAL A 21 48.24 -21.93 -4.40
CA VAL A 21 48.32 -21.58 -2.97
C VAL A 21 47.38 -22.42 -2.12
N GLY A 22 47.70 -22.59 -0.86
CA GLY A 22 46.86 -23.30 0.12
C GLY A 22 46.01 -22.34 0.94
N PHE A 23 45.13 -22.92 1.77
CA PHE A 23 44.33 -22.17 2.74
C PHE A 23 45.13 -21.94 4.01
N LYS A 24 45.22 -20.68 4.43
CA LYS A 24 45.80 -20.35 5.73
C LYS A 24 44.90 -20.80 6.87
N GLN A 25 43.61 -20.53 6.73
CA GLN A 25 42.58 -20.84 7.72
C GLN A 25 41.19 -20.78 7.08
N VAL A 26 40.26 -21.62 7.58
CA VAL A 26 38.83 -21.58 7.25
C VAL A 26 38.11 -21.11 8.51
N TYR A 27 37.31 -20.06 8.36
CA TYR A 27 36.41 -19.56 9.40
C TYR A 27 35.01 -20.04 9.11
N ASN A 28 34.29 -20.48 10.13
CA ASN A 28 32.89 -20.86 10.07
C ASN A 28 32.18 -20.31 11.29
N GLY A 29 31.01 -19.70 11.07
CA GLY A 29 30.18 -19.13 12.12
C GLY A 29 28.73 -19.01 11.71
N ALA A 30 27.84 -18.91 12.69
CA ALA A 30 26.42 -18.64 12.45
C ALA A 30 26.25 -17.17 12.05
N ILE A 31 25.34 -16.93 11.11
CA ILE A 31 24.90 -15.58 10.71
C ILE A 31 23.46 -15.42 11.17
N ALA A 32 23.15 -14.34 11.90
CA ALA A 32 21.78 -13.97 12.22
C ALA A 32 21.09 -13.44 10.95
N TYR A 33 20.00 -14.08 10.58
CA TYR A 33 19.21 -13.72 9.40
C TYR A 33 17.78 -13.41 9.77
N THR A 34 17.20 -12.42 9.12
CA THR A 34 15.79 -12.04 9.26
C THR A 34 14.93 -12.65 8.14
N PRO A 35 13.60 -12.68 8.27
CA PRO A 35 12.73 -13.27 7.24
C PRO A 35 12.83 -12.63 5.86
N ASP A 36 13.21 -11.37 5.77
CA ASP A 36 13.37 -10.61 4.52
C ASP A 36 14.84 -10.31 4.15
N GLY A 37 15.79 -10.72 5.00
CA GLY A 37 17.22 -10.48 4.81
C GLY A 37 17.67 -9.06 5.17
N ASN A 38 16.76 -8.14 5.47
CA ASN A 38 17.09 -6.78 5.91
C ASN A 38 17.33 -6.74 7.42
N PRO A 39 18.22 -5.84 7.93
CA PRO A 39 18.44 -5.70 9.37
C PRO A 39 17.17 -5.25 10.11
N ILE A 40 17.18 -5.38 11.42
CA ILE A 40 16.16 -4.86 12.33
C ILE A 40 16.76 -3.68 13.08
N ILE A 41 16.26 -2.46 12.79
CA ILE A 41 16.78 -1.21 13.35
C ILE A 41 15.60 -0.38 13.87
N GLY A 42 15.59 -0.06 15.15
CA GLY A 42 14.54 0.77 15.74
C GLY A 42 14.02 0.29 17.09
N PRO A 43 12.90 0.84 17.58
CA PRO A 43 12.34 0.48 18.88
C PRO A 43 11.73 -0.93 18.88
N ALA A 44 11.98 -1.68 19.93
CA ALA A 44 11.36 -2.99 20.13
C ALA A 44 9.86 -2.87 20.41
N TRP A 45 9.09 -3.92 20.05
CA TRP A 45 7.66 -3.97 20.32
C TRP A 45 7.36 -4.07 21.83
N ASN A 46 6.40 -3.29 22.28
CA ASN A 46 5.85 -3.37 23.63
C ASN A 46 6.88 -3.24 24.79
N ILE A 47 8.08 -2.75 24.49
CA ILE A 47 9.14 -2.55 25.48
C ILE A 47 9.67 -1.12 25.34
N GLU A 48 9.38 -0.29 26.31
CA GLU A 48 9.88 1.09 26.33
C GLU A 48 11.40 1.14 26.49
N ASN A 49 12.04 2.09 25.82
CA ASN A 49 13.48 2.35 25.88
C ASN A 49 14.38 1.15 25.51
N PHE A 50 13.83 0.18 24.79
CA PHE A 50 14.60 -0.94 24.24
C PHE A 50 14.75 -0.80 22.73
N TRP A 51 15.98 -0.68 22.27
CA TRP A 51 16.32 -0.41 20.87
C TRP A 51 17.05 -1.59 20.26
N LEU A 52 16.75 -1.89 19.00
CA LEU A 52 17.31 -2.99 18.23
C LEU A 52 18.23 -2.47 17.15
N SER A 53 19.33 -3.16 16.92
CA SER A 53 20.19 -3.03 15.73
C SER A 53 20.84 -4.40 15.50
N GLU A 54 20.13 -5.28 14.81
CA GLU A 54 20.48 -6.69 14.67
C GLU A 54 20.12 -7.26 13.31
N GLY A 55 20.47 -8.52 13.05
CA GLY A 55 20.19 -9.18 11.77
C GLY A 55 20.98 -8.61 10.60
N HIS A 56 22.12 -8.02 10.87
CA HIS A 56 22.97 -7.43 9.83
C HIS A 56 23.76 -8.50 9.09
N SER A 57 23.20 -9.06 8.00
CA SER A 57 23.92 -10.00 7.14
C SER A 57 25.12 -9.34 6.43
N PHE A 58 25.03 -8.06 6.10
CA PHE A 58 26.09 -7.21 5.55
C PHE A 58 26.55 -6.15 6.56
N GLY A 59 26.87 -6.57 7.79
CA GLY A 59 27.11 -5.69 8.93
C GLY A 59 28.15 -4.60 8.70
N ILE A 60 29.30 -4.91 8.07
CA ILE A 60 30.36 -3.93 7.84
C ILE A 60 29.90 -2.81 6.91
N THR A 61 29.20 -3.15 5.83
CA THR A 61 28.68 -2.15 4.87
C THR A 61 27.54 -1.32 5.43
N ALA A 62 26.68 -1.91 6.27
CA ALA A 62 25.49 -1.25 6.80
C ALA A 62 25.74 -0.48 8.12
N ALA A 63 26.80 -0.82 8.87
CA ALA A 63 27.01 -0.35 10.25
C ALA A 63 27.03 1.17 10.40
N GLY A 64 27.66 1.90 9.48
CA GLY A 64 27.74 3.37 9.55
C GLY A 64 26.37 4.03 9.44
N GLY A 65 25.59 3.67 8.41
CA GLY A 65 24.24 4.20 8.20
C GLY A 65 23.26 3.75 9.28
N ALA A 66 23.28 2.47 9.65
CA ALA A 66 22.42 1.91 10.68
C ALA A 66 22.65 2.60 12.04
N GLY A 67 23.92 2.75 12.45
CA GLY A 67 24.25 3.41 13.71
C GLY A 67 23.88 4.88 13.73
N TRP A 68 24.11 5.59 12.62
CA TRP A 68 23.72 6.99 12.48
C TRP A 68 22.20 7.17 12.59
N GLN A 69 21.42 6.48 11.77
CA GLN A 69 19.97 6.60 11.77
C GLN A 69 19.35 6.18 13.11
N LEU A 70 19.87 5.13 13.75
CA LEU A 70 19.40 4.73 15.06
C LEU A 70 19.71 5.78 16.15
N ALA A 71 20.89 6.40 16.11
CA ALA A 71 21.28 7.45 17.06
C ALA A 71 20.39 8.69 16.91
N GLU A 72 20.12 9.14 15.67
CA GLU A 72 19.19 10.24 15.42
C GLU A 72 17.79 9.90 15.92
N TRP A 73 17.29 8.70 15.62
CA TRP A 73 15.97 8.26 16.06
C TRP A 73 15.82 8.24 17.60
N ILE A 74 16.87 7.79 18.32
CA ILE A 74 16.87 7.80 19.78
C ILE A 74 16.83 9.24 20.34
N ILE A 75 17.57 10.16 19.72
CA ILE A 75 17.68 11.55 20.17
C ILE A 75 16.42 12.35 19.83
N GLU A 76 15.93 12.24 18.59
CA GLU A 76 14.80 13.02 18.08
C GLU A 76 13.45 12.37 18.40
N GLY A 77 13.42 11.08 18.79
CA GLY A 77 12.19 10.31 19.07
C GLY A 77 11.47 9.82 17.82
N GLU A 78 11.96 10.17 16.62
CA GLU A 78 11.43 9.78 15.32
C GLU A 78 12.58 9.63 14.30
N PRO A 79 12.47 8.75 13.29
CA PRO A 79 13.49 8.62 12.26
C PRO A 79 13.49 9.84 11.34
N THR A 80 14.66 10.22 10.82
CA THR A 80 14.82 11.36 9.90
C THR A 80 14.65 10.99 8.42
N ILE A 81 14.70 9.69 8.13
CA ILE A 81 14.42 9.09 6.81
C ILE A 81 13.41 7.96 6.96
N ASP A 82 12.86 7.49 5.84
CA ASP A 82 11.96 6.33 5.85
C ASP A 82 12.73 5.06 6.24
N MET A 83 12.38 4.50 7.40
CA MET A 83 12.96 3.27 7.94
C MET A 83 12.05 2.05 7.81
N LEU A 84 10.90 2.16 7.12
CA LEU A 84 9.88 1.12 7.04
C LEU A 84 10.45 -0.24 6.60
N GLY A 85 11.41 -0.25 5.67
CA GLY A 85 12.03 -1.47 5.17
C GLY A 85 12.98 -2.17 6.15
N VAL A 86 13.34 -1.54 7.26
CA VAL A 86 14.32 -2.09 8.24
C VAL A 86 13.84 -2.03 9.69
N GLU A 87 12.73 -1.34 9.98
CA GLU A 87 12.22 -1.26 11.36
C GLU A 87 11.50 -2.53 11.81
N PRO A 88 11.49 -2.86 13.13
CA PRO A 88 10.91 -4.10 13.63
C PRO A 88 9.39 -4.20 13.41
N ARG A 89 8.67 -3.07 13.33
CA ARG A 89 7.20 -3.03 13.17
C ARG A 89 6.71 -3.42 11.77
N ARG A 90 7.63 -3.67 10.81
CA ARG A 90 7.30 -4.29 9.52
C ARG A 90 6.88 -5.74 9.65
N PHE A 91 7.14 -6.36 10.80
CA PHE A 91 6.64 -7.68 11.17
C PHE A 91 5.50 -7.59 12.18
N GLY A 92 4.62 -8.58 12.18
CA GLY A 92 3.50 -8.71 13.10
C GLY A 92 3.58 -9.96 13.98
N ASP A 93 2.56 -10.16 14.80
CA ASP A 93 2.46 -11.31 15.71
C ASP A 93 2.28 -12.65 14.97
N TYR A 94 2.14 -12.62 13.63
CA TYR A 94 2.07 -13.80 12.77
C TYR A 94 3.41 -14.56 12.64
N VAL A 95 4.52 -13.93 13.01
CA VAL A 95 5.86 -14.49 12.88
C VAL A 95 6.07 -15.60 13.90
N SER A 96 5.86 -16.84 13.50
CA SER A 96 6.14 -18.04 14.30
C SER A 96 7.58 -18.50 14.13
N LYS A 97 8.02 -19.46 14.98
CA LYS A 97 9.34 -20.06 14.84
C LYS A 97 9.50 -20.81 13.51
N ASP A 98 8.47 -21.52 13.07
CA ASP A 98 8.51 -22.28 11.81
C ASP A 98 8.57 -21.32 10.62
N TYR A 99 7.78 -20.24 10.63
CA TYR A 99 7.87 -19.18 9.64
C TYR A 99 9.28 -18.56 9.58
N LEU A 100 9.91 -18.31 10.73
CA LEU A 100 11.28 -17.79 10.77
C LEU A 100 12.27 -18.75 10.11
N ILE A 101 12.17 -20.06 10.39
CA ILE A 101 13.06 -21.07 9.79
C ILE A 101 12.91 -21.07 8.28
N ASP A 102 11.67 -21.24 7.78
CA ASP A 102 11.40 -21.34 6.34
C ASP A 102 11.81 -20.05 5.59
N LYS A 103 11.42 -18.90 6.13
CA LYS A 103 11.71 -17.60 5.49
C LYS A 103 13.18 -17.21 5.54
N THR A 104 13.89 -17.48 6.63
CA THR A 104 15.33 -17.15 6.71
C THR A 104 16.16 -18.08 5.81
N GLU A 105 15.76 -19.35 5.65
CA GLU A 105 16.39 -20.27 4.71
C GLU A 105 16.21 -19.80 3.26
N GLU A 106 14.97 -19.43 2.90
CA GLU A 106 14.64 -18.85 1.58
C GLU A 106 15.40 -17.56 1.35
N ALA A 107 15.36 -16.61 2.30
CA ALA A 107 16.03 -15.32 2.18
C ALA A 107 17.55 -15.48 2.01
N TYR A 108 18.18 -16.39 2.77
CA TYR A 108 19.60 -16.68 2.65
C TYR A 108 19.97 -17.31 1.30
N SER A 109 19.15 -18.25 0.81
CA SER A 109 19.39 -18.89 -0.49
C SER A 109 19.33 -17.93 -1.68
N HIS A 110 18.62 -16.81 -1.52
CA HIS A 110 18.41 -15.80 -2.57
C HIS A 110 19.26 -14.52 -2.39
N VAL A 111 20.12 -14.45 -1.37
CA VAL A 111 20.83 -13.21 -1.02
C VAL A 111 21.67 -12.60 -2.15
N PHE A 112 22.17 -13.42 -3.07
CA PHE A 112 22.98 -12.98 -4.23
C PHE A 112 22.23 -13.07 -5.56
N ILE A 113 20.93 -13.35 -5.53
CA ILE A 113 20.08 -13.38 -6.72
C ILE A 113 19.43 -12.00 -6.87
N ILE A 114 19.41 -11.50 -8.11
CA ILE A 114 18.70 -10.25 -8.43
C ILE A 114 17.20 -10.51 -8.25
N HIS A 115 16.55 -9.66 -7.42
CA HIS A 115 15.12 -9.69 -7.23
C HIS A 115 14.41 -9.01 -8.39
N TYR A 116 13.32 -9.63 -8.84
CA TYR A 116 12.42 -9.01 -9.82
C TYR A 116 11.49 -8.01 -9.13
N PRO A 117 11.00 -7.00 -9.86
CA PRO A 117 9.91 -6.15 -9.35
C PRO A 117 8.71 -7.00 -8.90
N ASP A 118 8.11 -6.62 -7.77
CA ASP A 118 6.94 -7.27 -7.17
C ASP A 118 7.13 -8.77 -6.87
N GLU A 119 8.36 -9.24 -6.78
CA GLU A 119 8.66 -10.62 -6.40
C GLU A 119 8.23 -10.87 -4.96
N GLU A 120 7.30 -11.80 -4.78
CA GLU A 120 6.83 -12.27 -3.47
C GLU A 120 7.19 -13.75 -3.29
N ARG A 121 7.97 -14.05 -2.26
CA ARG A 121 8.50 -15.40 -2.02
C ARG A 121 7.50 -16.28 -1.30
N GLU A 122 7.59 -17.60 -1.53
CA GLU A 122 6.57 -18.56 -1.15
C GLU A 122 6.80 -19.25 0.20
N ALA A 123 8.03 -19.34 0.69
CA ALA A 123 8.32 -20.06 1.93
C ALA A 123 7.49 -19.53 3.11
N GLY A 124 7.04 -20.43 3.97
CA GLY A 124 6.23 -20.13 5.13
C GLY A 124 4.81 -19.62 4.84
N ARG A 125 4.29 -19.81 3.62
CA ARG A 125 2.94 -19.41 3.20
C ARG A 125 2.03 -20.62 2.96
N PRO A 126 0.67 -20.48 3.09
CA PRO A 126 -0.04 -19.31 3.61
C PRO A 126 0.04 -19.18 5.14
N LEU A 127 0.00 -17.95 5.69
CA LEU A 127 -0.04 -17.70 7.14
C LEU A 127 -1.42 -17.26 7.62
N LYS A 128 -1.92 -16.15 7.09
CA LYS A 128 -3.23 -15.58 7.39
C LYS A 128 -4.05 -15.57 6.12
N THR A 129 -5.20 -16.22 6.14
CA THR A 129 -6.13 -16.29 5.01
C THR A 129 -7.48 -15.70 5.39
N ALA A 130 -8.08 -14.92 4.49
CA ALA A 130 -9.46 -14.52 4.62
C ALA A 130 -10.39 -15.72 4.42
N PRO A 131 -11.59 -15.75 4.99
CA PRO A 131 -12.52 -16.87 4.80
C PRO A 131 -12.83 -17.20 3.34
N CYS A 132 -12.82 -16.22 2.43
CA CYS A 132 -13.04 -16.44 1.00
C CYS A 132 -11.79 -16.91 0.22
N TYR A 133 -10.66 -17.16 0.88
CA TYR A 133 -9.40 -17.56 0.24
C TYR A 133 -9.55 -18.76 -0.70
N GLU A 134 -10.14 -19.88 -0.24
CA GLU A 134 -10.31 -21.08 -1.06
C GLU A 134 -11.28 -20.84 -2.24
N ARG A 135 -12.28 -19.94 -2.09
CA ARG A 135 -13.17 -19.55 -3.17
C ARG A 135 -12.40 -18.79 -4.25
N LEU A 136 -11.61 -17.78 -3.86
CA LEU A 136 -10.78 -17.03 -4.79
C LEU A 136 -9.74 -17.93 -5.48
N LYS A 137 -9.14 -18.84 -4.73
CA LYS A 137 -8.19 -19.84 -5.27
C LYS A 137 -8.85 -20.71 -6.34
N SER A 138 -10.05 -21.21 -6.09
CA SER A 138 -10.81 -22.01 -7.06
C SER A 138 -11.23 -21.21 -8.31
N MET A 139 -11.31 -19.88 -8.20
CA MET A 139 -11.56 -18.95 -9.31
C MET A 139 -10.29 -18.56 -10.08
N GLY A 140 -9.13 -19.14 -9.71
CA GLY A 140 -7.87 -18.90 -10.40
C GLY A 140 -7.02 -17.76 -9.81
N ALA A 141 -7.23 -17.36 -8.54
CA ALA A 141 -6.41 -16.34 -7.90
C ALA A 141 -4.95 -16.77 -7.76
N VAL A 142 -4.04 -15.93 -8.21
CA VAL A 142 -2.61 -15.98 -7.88
C VAL A 142 -2.37 -15.05 -6.70
N PHE A 143 -1.89 -15.60 -5.60
CA PHE A 143 -1.79 -14.88 -4.34
C PHE A 143 -0.42 -14.28 -4.10
N GLY A 144 -0.42 -13.14 -3.42
CA GLY A 144 0.73 -12.55 -2.75
C GLY A 144 0.45 -12.39 -1.26
N GLN A 145 1.46 -11.94 -0.51
CA GLN A 145 1.34 -11.75 0.93
C GLN A 145 1.62 -10.30 1.33
N LYS A 146 0.83 -9.75 2.25
CA LYS A 146 1.15 -8.49 2.91
C LYS A 146 0.85 -8.57 4.39
N PHE A 147 1.87 -8.33 5.22
CA PHE A 147 1.78 -8.38 6.69
C PHE A 147 1.13 -9.68 7.20
N GLY A 148 1.57 -10.81 6.62
CA GLY A 148 1.06 -12.14 6.92
C GLY A 148 -0.23 -12.54 6.20
N TRP A 149 -1.02 -11.61 5.67
CA TRP A 149 -2.26 -11.88 4.96
C TRP A 149 -2.04 -12.26 3.50
N GLU A 150 -2.67 -13.37 3.06
CA GLU A 150 -2.80 -13.69 1.64
C GLU A 150 -3.80 -12.75 0.98
N ARG A 151 -3.47 -12.28 -0.22
CA ARG A 151 -4.33 -11.44 -1.06
C ARG A 151 -4.19 -11.84 -2.52
N ALA A 152 -5.29 -11.83 -3.27
CA ALA A 152 -5.24 -12.10 -4.70
C ALA A 152 -4.52 -10.95 -5.43
N ASN A 153 -3.39 -11.25 -6.08
CA ASN A 153 -2.67 -10.29 -6.90
C ASN A 153 -3.31 -10.14 -8.29
N TRP A 154 -3.73 -11.24 -8.90
CA TRP A 154 -4.43 -11.29 -10.18
C TRP A 154 -5.12 -12.65 -10.35
N PHE A 155 -5.93 -12.82 -11.41
CA PHE A 155 -6.64 -14.04 -11.71
C PHE A 155 -6.24 -14.59 -13.07
N VAL A 156 -6.00 -15.90 -13.15
CA VAL A 156 -5.67 -16.56 -14.41
C VAL A 156 -6.84 -16.50 -15.40
N ASP A 157 -6.52 -16.41 -16.68
CA ASP A 157 -7.48 -16.38 -17.76
C ASP A 157 -7.33 -17.63 -18.63
N GLY A 158 -8.40 -18.38 -18.80
CA GLY A 158 -8.40 -19.61 -19.60
C GLY A 158 -7.51 -20.71 -19.00
N GLU A 159 -6.62 -21.26 -19.84
CA GLU A 159 -5.72 -22.36 -19.50
C GLU A 159 -4.36 -21.92 -18.92
N MET A 160 -4.27 -20.68 -18.45
CA MET A 160 -3.03 -20.18 -17.84
C MET A 160 -2.70 -20.97 -16.55
N GLU A 161 -1.41 -21.18 -16.32
CA GLU A 161 -0.93 -21.75 -15.06
C GLU A 161 -1.15 -20.74 -13.90
N GLN A 162 -1.66 -21.22 -12.78
CA GLN A 162 -1.99 -20.40 -11.59
C GLN A 162 -0.73 -20.14 -10.73
N VAL A 163 0.28 -19.52 -11.35
CA VAL A 163 1.54 -19.16 -10.71
C VAL A 163 2.00 -17.79 -11.20
N ASP A 164 2.76 -17.10 -10.38
CA ASP A 164 3.38 -15.84 -10.80
C ASP A 164 4.64 -16.09 -11.65
N HIS A 165 4.90 -15.17 -12.57
CA HIS A 165 6.10 -15.16 -13.38
C HIS A 165 6.79 -13.82 -13.21
N TRP A 166 7.90 -13.86 -12.51
CA TRP A 166 8.69 -12.67 -12.20
C TRP A 166 9.51 -12.24 -13.42
N SER A 167 9.49 -10.96 -13.72
CA SER A 167 10.21 -10.38 -14.84
C SER A 167 10.40 -8.87 -14.63
N PHE A 168 11.48 -8.30 -15.18
CA PHE A 168 11.63 -6.85 -15.33
C PHE A 168 10.74 -6.27 -16.42
N ARG A 169 10.16 -7.12 -17.26
CA ARG A 169 9.26 -6.74 -18.35
C ARG A 169 7.85 -7.25 -18.06
N ARG A 170 6.86 -6.73 -18.78
CA ARG A 170 5.46 -7.21 -18.68
C ARG A 170 5.41 -8.71 -18.84
N SER A 171 4.75 -9.36 -17.92
CA SER A 171 4.66 -10.80 -17.80
C SER A 171 3.29 -11.32 -18.26
N LYS A 172 3.07 -12.64 -18.16
CA LYS A 172 1.84 -13.31 -18.57
C LYS A 172 0.58 -12.75 -17.92
N TRP A 173 0.67 -12.19 -16.71
CA TRP A 173 -0.45 -11.57 -16.02
C TRP A 173 -0.97 -10.29 -16.70
N PHE A 174 -0.19 -9.65 -17.57
CA PHE A 174 -0.52 -8.34 -18.15
C PHE A 174 -1.90 -8.31 -18.84
N ASP A 175 -2.14 -9.25 -19.75
CA ASP A 175 -3.43 -9.31 -20.47
C ASP A 175 -4.59 -9.74 -19.55
N ALA A 176 -4.33 -10.62 -18.58
CA ALA A 176 -5.33 -11.07 -17.62
C ALA A 176 -5.78 -9.90 -16.72
N VAL A 177 -4.83 -9.13 -16.19
CA VAL A 177 -5.10 -7.91 -15.41
C VAL A 177 -5.87 -6.88 -16.25
N GLY A 178 -5.54 -6.73 -17.53
CA GLY A 178 -6.29 -5.86 -18.43
C GLY A 178 -7.77 -6.27 -18.55
N LYS A 179 -8.06 -7.57 -18.61
CA LYS A 179 -9.44 -8.08 -18.62
C LYS A 179 -10.17 -7.82 -17.30
N GLU A 180 -9.47 -7.93 -16.16
CA GLU A 180 -10.02 -7.56 -14.85
C GLU A 180 -10.41 -6.08 -14.81
N VAL A 181 -9.51 -5.18 -15.21
CA VAL A 181 -9.75 -3.72 -15.26
C VAL A 181 -10.94 -3.40 -16.16
N ILE A 182 -11.01 -3.98 -17.36
CA ILE A 182 -12.12 -3.74 -18.31
C ILE A 182 -13.43 -4.30 -17.76
N ASN A 183 -13.41 -5.44 -17.04
CA ASN A 183 -14.59 -5.96 -16.38
C ASN A 183 -15.11 -5.01 -15.28
N VAL A 184 -14.24 -4.52 -14.40
CA VAL A 184 -14.61 -3.52 -13.37
C VAL A 184 -15.17 -2.26 -14.02
N THR A 185 -14.59 -1.80 -15.11
CA THR A 185 -15.01 -0.59 -15.81
C THR A 185 -16.41 -0.69 -16.44
N ASN A 186 -16.80 -1.87 -16.94
CA ASN A 186 -18.04 -2.06 -17.70
C ASN A 186 -19.15 -2.77 -16.90
N ASN A 187 -18.79 -3.47 -15.84
CA ASN A 187 -19.69 -4.34 -15.08
C ASN A 187 -19.59 -4.05 -13.57
N VAL A 188 -19.24 -5.10 -12.81
CA VAL A 188 -18.94 -5.03 -11.38
C VAL A 188 -17.83 -6.01 -11.05
N GLY A 189 -16.88 -5.57 -10.22
CA GLY A 189 -15.80 -6.40 -9.68
C GLY A 189 -15.89 -6.50 -8.16
N VAL A 190 -15.38 -7.61 -7.61
CA VAL A 190 -15.19 -7.79 -6.17
C VAL A 190 -13.71 -8.03 -5.86
N LEU A 191 -13.19 -7.32 -4.84
CA LEU A 191 -11.82 -7.47 -4.34
C LEU A 191 -11.85 -7.71 -2.84
N ASP A 192 -11.11 -8.71 -2.38
CA ASP A 192 -10.90 -8.93 -0.95
C ASP A 192 -9.80 -8.00 -0.43
N MET A 193 -10.18 -7.09 0.47
CA MET A 193 -9.29 -6.17 1.16
C MET A 193 -9.31 -6.38 2.69
N THR A 194 -9.57 -7.60 3.11
CA THR A 194 -9.55 -8.01 4.54
C THR A 194 -8.21 -7.70 5.22
N ALA A 195 -7.12 -7.63 4.46
CA ALA A 195 -5.80 -7.26 4.96
C ALA A 195 -5.65 -5.80 5.41
N PHE A 196 -6.62 -4.91 5.18
CA PHE A 196 -6.58 -3.54 5.70
C PHE A 196 -6.40 -3.53 7.23
N ALA A 197 -5.60 -2.58 7.74
CA ALA A 197 -5.59 -2.27 9.16
C ALA A 197 -6.90 -1.55 9.54
N LYS A 198 -7.53 -2.00 10.61
CA LYS A 198 -8.81 -1.47 11.09
C LYS A 198 -8.76 -1.27 12.58
N CYS A 199 -9.13 -0.08 13.05
CA CYS A 199 -9.24 0.17 14.47
C CYS A 199 -10.43 1.07 14.79
N ARG A 200 -10.81 1.07 16.06
CA ARG A 200 -11.86 1.93 16.58
C ARG A 200 -11.31 2.79 17.72
N ILE A 201 -11.64 4.08 17.68
CA ILE A 201 -11.34 5.05 18.73
C ILE A 201 -12.66 5.48 19.36
N THR A 202 -12.80 5.29 20.68
CA THR A 202 -14.02 5.63 21.40
C THR A 202 -13.74 6.43 22.65
N GLY A 203 -14.76 7.14 23.15
CA GLY A 203 -14.73 7.90 24.39
C GLY A 203 -15.09 9.37 24.20
N LYS A 204 -15.38 10.05 25.28
CA LYS A 204 -15.83 11.47 25.30
C LYS A 204 -14.84 12.41 24.63
N HIS A 205 -13.55 12.08 24.69
CA HIS A 205 -12.49 12.90 24.11
C HIS A 205 -11.98 12.38 22.76
N ALA A 206 -12.61 11.34 22.18
CA ALA A 206 -12.19 10.74 20.91
C ALA A 206 -12.11 11.75 19.76
N LEU A 207 -13.12 12.63 19.61
CA LEU A 207 -13.10 13.69 18.60
C LEU A 207 -11.90 14.62 18.79
N LYS A 208 -11.70 15.14 20.00
CA LYS A 208 -10.61 16.09 20.30
C LYS A 208 -9.24 15.44 20.08
N PHE A 209 -9.09 14.18 20.49
CA PHE A 209 -7.88 13.41 20.29
C PHE A 209 -7.56 13.27 18.81
N LEU A 210 -8.50 12.78 18.00
CA LEU A 210 -8.30 12.60 16.55
C LEU A 210 -8.11 13.93 15.82
N ASP A 211 -8.80 14.97 16.24
CA ASP A 211 -8.66 16.30 15.65
C ASP A 211 -7.28 16.91 15.91
N ASN A 212 -6.66 16.61 17.05
CA ASN A 212 -5.28 17.00 17.34
C ASN A 212 -4.24 16.09 16.66
N LEU A 213 -4.58 14.82 16.40
CA LEU A 213 -3.66 13.83 15.83
C LEU A 213 -3.55 13.94 14.31
N LEU A 214 -4.67 14.26 13.62
CA LEU A 214 -4.79 14.16 12.16
C LEU A 214 -4.93 15.55 11.52
N ALA A 215 -4.34 15.72 10.35
CA ALA A 215 -4.22 17.02 9.70
C ALA A 215 -5.51 17.52 9.02
N ASN A 216 -6.48 16.65 8.73
CA ASN A 216 -7.73 17.03 8.09
C ASN A 216 -8.84 17.29 9.14
N LYS A 217 -9.94 17.88 8.69
CA LYS A 217 -11.15 18.06 9.48
C LYS A 217 -11.84 16.72 9.77
N MET A 218 -12.13 16.46 11.03
CA MET A 218 -12.81 15.25 11.44
C MET A 218 -14.28 15.23 11.00
N PRO A 219 -14.83 14.06 10.63
CA PRO A 219 -16.25 13.91 10.34
C PRO A 219 -17.10 14.27 11.56
N GLN A 220 -18.14 15.09 11.36
CA GLN A 220 -18.97 15.64 12.44
C GLN A 220 -20.29 14.90 12.62
N LYS A 221 -20.84 14.30 11.55
CA LYS A 221 -22.12 13.57 11.56
C LYS A 221 -21.87 12.08 11.46
N SER A 222 -22.68 11.30 12.19
CA SER A 222 -22.67 9.84 12.04
C SER A 222 -22.86 9.44 10.58
N GLY A 223 -22.10 8.45 10.13
CA GLY A 223 -22.03 8.01 8.74
C GLY A 223 -21.15 8.88 7.83
N GLN A 224 -20.63 10.00 8.25
CA GLN A 224 -19.71 10.82 7.46
C GLN A 224 -18.31 10.23 7.44
N ILE A 225 -17.64 10.27 6.28
CA ILE A 225 -16.28 9.79 6.05
C ILE A 225 -15.36 10.97 5.69
N ALA A 226 -14.12 10.94 6.17
CA ALA A 226 -13.05 11.83 5.76
C ALA A 226 -11.74 11.06 5.55
N LEU A 227 -10.98 11.45 4.53
CA LEU A 227 -9.60 10.99 4.33
C LEU A 227 -8.66 11.92 5.10
N CYS A 228 -7.85 11.36 5.99
CA CYS A 228 -7.03 12.12 6.92
C CYS A 228 -5.60 11.62 6.94
N HIS A 229 -4.64 12.54 6.92
CA HIS A 229 -3.22 12.23 7.04
C HIS A 229 -2.75 12.41 8.48
N ALA A 230 -2.00 11.43 8.97
CA ALA A 230 -1.18 11.53 10.16
C ALA A 230 0.20 12.06 9.76
N LEU A 231 0.71 13.03 10.48
CA LEU A 231 2.05 13.57 10.26
C LEU A 231 2.97 13.18 11.43
N ASN A 232 4.27 13.12 11.15
CA ASN A 232 5.27 13.08 12.22
C ASN A 232 5.54 14.50 12.74
N SER A 233 6.34 14.63 13.80
CA SER A 233 6.67 15.93 14.41
C SER A 233 7.41 16.87 13.44
N ASN A 234 8.08 16.32 12.42
CA ASN A 234 8.80 17.05 11.39
C ASN A 234 7.90 17.49 10.22
N GLY A 235 6.61 17.13 10.22
CA GLY A 235 5.64 17.50 9.19
C GLY A 235 5.59 16.59 7.97
N GLY A 236 6.35 15.50 7.96
CA GLY A 236 6.28 14.45 6.94
C GLY A 236 5.06 13.54 7.14
N ILE A 237 4.60 12.89 6.08
CA ILE A 237 3.41 12.03 6.12
C ILE A 237 3.78 10.67 6.74
N HIS A 238 3.22 10.41 7.93
CA HIS A 238 3.41 9.15 8.64
C HIS A 238 2.47 8.05 8.13
N SER A 239 1.17 8.37 7.96
CA SER A 239 0.14 7.44 7.51
C SER A 239 -1.08 8.16 6.94
N GLU A 240 -1.96 7.38 6.32
CA GLU A 240 -3.25 7.85 5.79
C GLU A 240 -4.39 7.00 6.36
N PHE A 241 -5.43 7.65 6.85
CA PHE A 241 -6.61 7.01 7.41
C PHE A 241 -7.88 7.43 6.70
N THR A 242 -8.69 6.46 6.31
CA THR A 242 -10.12 6.68 6.06
C THR A 242 -10.82 6.67 7.41
N VAL A 243 -11.36 7.81 7.83
CA VAL A 243 -12.01 7.99 9.13
C VAL A 243 -13.51 8.08 8.96
N LEU A 244 -14.25 7.14 9.55
CA LEU A 244 -15.71 7.12 9.64
C LEU A 244 -16.14 7.52 11.05
N LYS A 245 -17.05 8.49 11.19
CA LYS A 245 -17.79 8.68 12.44
C LYS A 245 -18.96 7.69 12.49
N GLU A 246 -18.82 6.61 13.27
CA GLU A 246 -19.87 5.59 13.41
C GLU A 246 -21.09 6.13 14.15
N LYS A 247 -20.84 6.74 15.31
CA LYS A 247 -21.86 7.35 16.19
C LYS A 247 -21.22 8.38 17.10
N GLU A 248 -21.99 8.94 18.04
CA GLU A 248 -21.43 9.81 19.08
C GLU A 248 -20.27 9.09 19.80
N GLU A 249 -19.17 9.81 20.00
CA GLU A 249 -17.97 9.31 20.69
C GLU A 249 -17.33 8.03 20.09
N SER A 250 -17.59 7.70 18.80
CA SER A 250 -17.04 6.51 18.14
C SER A 250 -16.60 6.78 16.71
N TYR A 251 -15.33 6.47 16.43
CA TYR A 251 -14.69 6.62 15.13
C TYR A 251 -14.05 5.30 14.70
N TYR A 252 -14.33 4.89 13.48
CA TYR A 252 -13.72 3.74 12.83
C TYR A 252 -12.68 4.22 11.82
N LEU A 253 -11.46 3.70 11.93
CA LEU A 253 -10.32 4.08 11.09
C LEU A 253 -9.86 2.88 10.29
N VAL A 254 -9.59 3.12 9.00
CA VAL A 254 -9.04 2.13 8.07
C VAL A 254 -7.76 2.69 7.48
N SER A 255 -6.71 1.86 7.42
CA SER A 255 -5.41 2.21 6.85
C SER A 255 -4.75 1.03 6.12
N ALA A 256 -3.56 1.25 5.55
CA ALA A 256 -2.82 0.21 4.85
C ALA A 256 -2.42 -0.94 5.78
N GLY A 257 -2.73 -2.18 5.39
CA GLY A 257 -2.47 -3.37 6.21
C GLY A 257 -1.00 -3.55 6.58
N ALA A 258 -0.07 -3.11 5.73
CA ALA A 258 1.37 -3.14 6.01
C ALA A 258 1.78 -2.24 7.18
N LEU A 259 1.01 -1.21 7.49
CA LEU A 259 1.30 -0.23 8.53
C LEU A 259 0.57 -0.52 9.84
N GLN A 260 -0.17 -1.62 9.94
CA GLN A 260 -0.99 -1.96 11.10
C GLN A 260 -0.28 -1.72 12.44
N ARG A 261 0.96 -2.20 12.58
CA ARG A 261 1.73 -2.06 13.81
C ARG A 261 2.25 -0.66 14.01
N LEU A 262 2.71 -0.03 12.95
CA LEU A 262 3.21 1.33 12.96
C LEU A 262 2.11 2.32 13.38
N ASP A 263 0.91 2.19 12.79
CA ASP A 263 -0.26 3.00 13.10
C ASP A 263 -0.75 2.78 14.54
N HIS A 264 -0.73 1.53 15.03
CA HIS A 264 -1.05 1.22 16.41
C HIS A 264 -0.14 1.97 17.37
N ASP A 265 1.18 1.85 17.19
CA ASP A 265 2.16 2.49 18.06
C ASP A 265 2.08 4.02 17.97
N TYR A 266 1.87 4.56 16.77
CA TYR A 266 1.66 5.99 16.57
C TYR A 266 0.45 6.50 17.34
N ILE A 267 -0.71 5.88 17.22
CA ILE A 267 -1.92 6.28 17.94
C ILE A 267 -1.68 6.18 19.45
N LYS A 268 -1.11 5.06 19.91
CA LYS A 268 -0.83 4.83 21.34
C LYS A 268 0.15 5.82 21.94
N LYS A 269 1.18 6.23 21.20
CA LYS A 269 2.19 7.20 21.63
C LYS A 269 1.56 8.54 22.05
N TYR A 270 0.49 8.95 21.38
CA TYR A 270 -0.18 10.24 21.65
C TYR A 270 -1.45 10.15 22.48
N MET A 271 -1.86 8.94 22.90
CA MET A 271 -2.97 8.75 23.85
C MET A 271 -2.51 9.04 25.28
N SER A 272 -3.23 9.91 25.99
CA SER A 272 -3.03 10.10 27.43
C SER A 272 -3.83 9.08 28.22
N GLN A 273 -3.29 8.61 29.35
CA GLN A 273 -4.01 7.73 30.28
C GLN A 273 -5.15 8.47 31.03
N ASP A 274 -5.06 9.79 31.12
CA ASP A 274 -6.05 10.63 31.82
C ASP A 274 -7.22 11.03 30.89
N ASP A 275 -7.11 10.79 29.60
CA ASP A 275 -8.18 11.07 28.64
C ASP A 275 -9.16 9.89 28.55
N ASP A 276 -10.45 10.19 28.48
CA ASP A 276 -11.48 9.18 28.18
C ASP A 276 -11.43 8.86 26.67
N VAL A 277 -10.35 8.18 26.25
CA VAL A 277 -10.10 7.70 24.87
C VAL A 277 -9.67 6.23 24.94
N ARG A 278 -10.30 5.38 24.14
CA ARG A 278 -10.01 3.96 24.06
C ARG A 278 -9.69 3.57 22.62
N TYR A 279 -8.67 2.75 22.45
CA TYR A 279 -8.28 2.15 21.18
C TYR A 279 -8.64 0.65 21.16
N GLN A 280 -9.26 0.21 20.08
CA GLN A 280 -9.51 -1.21 19.80
C GLN A 280 -8.97 -1.56 18.41
N ASN A 281 -8.08 -2.55 18.31
CA ASN A 281 -7.68 -3.14 17.05
C ASN A 281 -8.76 -4.11 16.58
N LEU A 282 -9.22 -3.97 15.34
CA LEU A 282 -10.28 -4.77 14.73
C LEU A 282 -9.79 -5.51 13.48
N THR A 283 -8.49 -5.46 13.20
CA THR A 283 -7.92 -5.96 11.94
C THR A 283 -8.26 -7.44 11.70
N ASP A 284 -8.14 -8.26 12.73
CA ASP A 284 -8.39 -9.71 12.63
C ASP A 284 -9.85 -10.11 12.94
N GLU A 285 -10.70 -9.12 13.31
CA GLU A 285 -12.11 -9.36 13.61
C GLU A 285 -13.03 -9.01 12.42
N LYS A 286 -12.60 -8.08 11.54
CA LYS A 286 -13.40 -7.55 10.45
C LYS A 286 -12.84 -7.93 9.09
N GLY A 287 -13.71 -8.46 8.22
CA GLY A 287 -13.46 -8.61 6.78
C GLY A 287 -13.86 -7.37 5.99
N VAL A 288 -13.28 -7.23 4.80
CA VAL A 288 -13.61 -6.16 3.85
C VAL A 288 -13.70 -6.72 2.44
N LEU A 289 -14.87 -6.61 1.81
CA LEU A 289 -15.06 -6.85 0.38
C LEU A 289 -15.33 -5.51 -0.32
N VAL A 290 -14.57 -5.21 -1.35
CA VAL A 290 -14.76 -4.01 -2.17
C VAL A 290 -15.56 -4.38 -3.40
N LEU A 291 -16.72 -3.76 -3.61
CA LEU A 291 -17.46 -3.80 -4.86
C LEU A 291 -17.15 -2.53 -5.66
N ALA A 292 -16.78 -2.68 -6.92
CA ALA A 292 -16.47 -1.55 -7.78
C ALA A 292 -16.97 -1.78 -9.22
N GLY A 293 -17.49 -0.73 -9.83
CA GLY A 293 -17.98 -0.73 -11.20
C GLY A 293 -19.42 -0.20 -11.32
N PRO A 294 -19.87 0.16 -12.54
CA PRO A 294 -21.15 0.83 -12.76
C PRO A 294 -22.39 0.01 -12.32
N LYS A 295 -22.27 -1.32 -12.25
CA LYS A 295 -23.36 -2.20 -11.81
C LYS A 295 -23.31 -2.57 -10.32
N SER A 296 -22.41 -1.95 -9.53
CA SER A 296 -22.29 -2.21 -8.09
C SER A 296 -23.58 -1.88 -7.33
N ARG A 297 -24.23 -0.77 -7.68
CA ARG A 297 -25.51 -0.37 -7.08
C ARG A 297 -26.59 -1.41 -7.33
N GLU A 298 -26.81 -1.78 -8.60
CA GLU A 298 -27.80 -2.80 -8.98
C GLU A 298 -27.58 -4.12 -8.25
N LEU A 299 -26.32 -4.54 -8.09
CA LEU A 299 -26.01 -5.76 -7.33
C LEU A 299 -26.39 -5.61 -5.86
N LEU A 300 -26.06 -4.48 -5.21
CA LEU A 300 -26.41 -4.26 -3.82
C LEU A 300 -27.92 -4.20 -3.58
N GLU A 301 -28.68 -3.58 -4.50
CA GLU A 301 -30.15 -3.53 -4.45
C GLU A 301 -30.81 -4.92 -4.62
N ARG A 302 -30.11 -5.90 -5.24
CA ARG A 302 -30.60 -7.29 -5.34
C ARG A 302 -30.39 -8.11 -4.07
N VAL A 303 -29.39 -7.75 -3.24
CA VAL A 303 -28.98 -8.54 -2.07
C VAL A 303 -29.32 -7.88 -0.74
N SER A 304 -29.84 -6.65 -0.76
CA SER A 304 -30.21 -5.86 0.42
C SER A 304 -31.41 -4.99 0.13
N ASP A 305 -32.32 -4.85 1.09
CA ASP A 305 -33.51 -3.99 0.99
C ASP A 305 -33.20 -2.48 1.21
N HIS A 306 -31.92 -2.12 1.25
CA HIS A 306 -31.48 -0.75 1.49
C HIS A 306 -31.56 0.11 0.22
N ASP A 307 -31.82 1.41 0.37
CA ASP A 307 -31.81 2.38 -0.73
C ASP A 307 -30.38 2.86 -1.02
N PHE A 308 -29.82 2.48 -2.18
CA PHE A 308 -28.47 2.86 -2.61
C PHE A 308 -28.46 4.04 -3.58
N SER A 309 -29.58 4.79 -3.75
CA SER A 309 -29.61 6.01 -4.55
C SER A 309 -28.58 7.05 -4.07
N ASN A 310 -28.25 8.01 -4.93
CA ASN A 310 -27.31 9.08 -4.55
C ASN A 310 -27.85 9.97 -3.43
N GLU A 311 -29.17 10.12 -3.35
CA GLU A 311 -29.88 10.90 -2.33
C GLU A 311 -29.85 10.20 -0.97
N ALA A 312 -30.15 8.90 -0.94
CA ALA A 312 -30.19 8.13 0.29
C ALA A 312 -28.79 7.76 0.78
N PHE A 313 -27.87 7.45 -0.14
CA PHE A 313 -26.52 7.04 0.17
C PHE A 313 -25.46 7.92 -0.54
N PRO A 314 -25.22 9.15 -0.08
CA PRO A 314 -24.28 10.08 -0.70
C PRO A 314 -22.83 9.56 -0.72
N TRP A 315 -22.02 10.02 -1.66
CA TRP A 315 -20.59 9.75 -1.71
C TRP A 315 -19.88 10.25 -0.46
N LEU A 316 -18.87 9.53 0.03
CA LEU A 316 -18.17 9.74 1.30
C LEU A 316 -19.08 9.62 2.53
N THR A 317 -20.02 8.70 2.47
CA THR A 317 -20.82 8.29 3.63
C THR A 317 -20.77 6.78 3.83
N ALA A 318 -21.13 6.35 5.02
CA ALA A 318 -21.32 4.95 5.39
C ALA A 318 -22.69 4.74 6.01
N GLN A 319 -23.26 3.56 5.79
CA GLN A 319 -24.52 3.14 6.38
C GLN A 319 -24.44 1.67 6.79
N GLU A 320 -25.19 1.32 7.83
CA GLU A 320 -25.41 -0.06 8.22
C GLU A 320 -26.45 -0.68 7.28
N ILE A 321 -26.09 -1.76 6.62
CA ILE A 321 -26.97 -2.54 5.76
C ILE A 321 -26.98 -4.00 6.21
N GLU A 322 -27.87 -4.79 5.65
CA GLU A 322 -27.94 -6.23 5.89
C GLU A 322 -27.88 -6.99 4.55
N ILE A 323 -27.03 -8.00 4.46
CA ILE A 323 -26.96 -8.96 3.37
C ILE A 323 -27.07 -10.36 4.00
N ASP A 324 -28.09 -11.12 3.66
CA ASP A 324 -28.32 -12.46 4.13
C ASP A 324 -28.18 -12.60 5.68
N ASN A 325 -28.87 -11.74 6.45
CA ASN A 325 -28.81 -11.62 7.91
C ASN A 325 -27.40 -11.32 8.48
N SER A 326 -26.47 -10.85 7.68
CA SER A 326 -25.17 -10.36 8.12
C SER A 326 -25.19 -8.83 8.14
N ARG A 327 -24.82 -8.24 9.28
CA ARG A 327 -24.71 -6.78 9.42
C ARG A 327 -23.41 -6.28 8.80
N ILE A 328 -23.50 -5.26 7.97
CA ILE A 328 -22.41 -4.70 7.19
C ILE A 328 -22.38 -3.19 7.33
N THR A 329 -21.25 -2.63 7.67
CA THR A 329 -20.99 -1.20 7.49
C THR A 329 -20.54 -0.98 6.04
N ALA A 330 -21.46 -0.54 5.19
CA ALA A 330 -21.13 -0.21 3.79
C ALA A 330 -20.59 1.23 3.73
N MET A 331 -19.39 1.40 3.22
CA MET A 331 -18.72 2.69 3.06
C MET A 331 -18.66 3.03 1.56
N ARG A 332 -19.30 4.12 1.13
CA ARG A 332 -19.28 4.51 -0.29
C ARG A 332 -17.98 5.22 -0.64
N VAL A 333 -16.95 4.44 -0.72
CA VAL A 333 -15.56 4.78 -1.09
C VAL A 333 -14.94 3.63 -1.85
N ASN A 334 -13.92 3.90 -2.64
CA ASN A 334 -12.99 2.90 -3.19
C ASN A 334 -11.73 3.55 -3.74
N TYR A 335 -10.75 2.73 -4.10
CA TYR A 335 -9.42 3.16 -4.56
C TYR A 335 -9.22 2.95 -6.07
N VAL A 336 -10.28 2.71 -6.85
CA VAL A 336 -10.23 2.40 -8.28
C VAL A 336 -10.92 3.43 -9.19
N GLY A 337 -11.59 4.42 -8.59
CA GLY A 337 -12.21 5.52 -9.33
C GLY A 337 -13.50 5.17 -10.08
N GLU A 338 -14.19 4.09 -9.70
CA GLU A 338 -15.50 3.70 -10.18
C GLU A 338 -16.57 3.89 -9.08
N LEU A 339 -17.85 3.79 -9.42
CA LEU A 339 -18.91 3.63 -8.42
C LEU A 339 -18.63 2.39 -7.59
N GLY A 340 -18.75 2.47 -6.26
CA GLY A 340 -18.51 1.29 -5.44
C GLY A 340 -18.60 1.53 -3.95
N TRP A 341 -18.51 0.43 -3.20
CA TRP A 341 -18.59 0.39 -1.76
C TRP A 341 -17.57 -0.58 -1.18
N GLU A 342 -17.00 -0.22 -0.06
CA GLU A 342 -16.30 -1.14 0.84
C GLU A 342 -17.32 -1.72 1.82
N LEU A 343 -17.45 -3.02 1.87
CA LEU A 343 -18.36 -3.77 2.73
C LEU A 343 -17.59 -4.32 3.91
N HIS A 344 -17.61 -3.61 5.04
CA HIS A 344 -16.97 -4.00 6.28
C HIS A 344 -17.93 -4.86 7.12
N HIS A 345 -17.54 -6.07 7.47
CA HIS A 345 -18.38 -7.08 8.12
C HIS A 345 -17.60 -7.88 9.17
N GLU A 346 -18.30 -8.66 10.00
CA GLU A 346 -17.64 -9.64 10.86
C GLU A 346 -16.90 -10.66 9.97
N LEU A 347 -15.66 -10.99 10.32
CA LEU A 347 -14.81 -11.84 9.48
C LEU A 347 -15.48 -13.18 9.16
N ASN A 348 -16.18 -13.78 10.12
CA ASN A 348 -16.85 -15.08 9.95
C ASN A 348 -18.02 -15.05 8.96
N ASP A 349 -18.58 -13.87 8.66
CA ASP A 349 -19.69 -13.73 7.71
C ASP A 349 -19.22 -13.61 6.25
N GLN A 350 -17.91 -13.45 6.00
CA GLN A 350 -17.38 -13.14 4.68
C GLN A 350 -17.79 -14.13 3.60
N ASN A 351 -17.71 -15.44 3.87
CA ASN A 351 -18.09 -16.45 2.91
C ASN A 351 -19.57 -16.38 2.51
N LYS A 352 -20.43 -16.13 3.48
CA LYS A 352 -21.87 -16.00 3.28
C LYS A 352 -22.21 -14.77 2.42
N ILE A 353 -21.57 -13.63 2.72
CA ILE A 353 -21.73 -12.41 1.93
C ILE A 353 -21.18 -12.61 0.51
N PHE A 354 -20.00 -13.20 0.38
CA PHE A 354 -19.34 -13.49 -0.89
C PHE A 354 -20.22 -14.37 -1.78
N ASP A 355 -20.73 -15.47 -1.25
CA ASP A 355 -21.59 -16.40 -1.98
C ASP A 355 -22.87 -15.71 -2.43
N LYS A 356 -23.50 -14.90 -1.55
CA LYS A 356 -24.72 -14.15 -1.87
C LYS A 356 -24.53 -13.14 -2.99
N LEU A 357 -23.38 -12.45 -3.03
CA LEU A 357 -23.01 -11.55 -4.12
C LEU A 357 -22.89 -12.30 -5.45
N PHE A 358 -22.21 -13.46 -5.47
CA PHE A 358 -22.03 -14.24 -6.70
C PHE A 358 -23.31 -14.90 -7.19
N GLU A 359 -24.19 -15.35 -6.30
CA GLU A 359 -25.52 -15.88 -6.65
C GLU A 359 -26.38 -14.86 -7.41
N ASN A 360 -26.24 -13.57 -7.08
CA ASN A 360 -27.09 -12.50 -7.62
C ASN A 360 -26.37 -11.58 -8.62
N GLY A 361 -25.07 -11.77 -8.85
CA GLY A 361 -24.24 -10.89 -9.67
C GLY A 361 -23.76 -11.50 -10.98
N SER A 362 -23.97 -12.78 -11.24
CA SER A 362 -23.40 -13.46 -12.41
C SER A 362 -23.86 -12.86 -13.74
N ASP A 363 -25.13 -12.53 -13.87
CA ASP A 363 -25.72 -11.88 -15.05
C ASP A 363 -25.34 -10.39 -15.17
N LEU A 364 -24.91 -9.77 -14.08
CA LEU A 364 -24.32 -8.42 -14.06
C LEU A 364 -22.84 -8.41 -14.46
N GLY A 365 -22.24 -9.59 -14.67
CA GLY A 365 -20.84 -9.75 -14.98
C GLY A 365 -19.93 -9.58 -13.76
N LEU A 366 -20.42 -9.93 -12.57
CA LEU A 366 -19.58 -9.95 -11.36
C LEU A 366 -18.42 -10.93 -11.54
N LYS A 367 -17.20 -10.41 -11.37
CA LYS A 367 -15.95 -11.19 -11.34
C LYS A 367 -15.05 -10.69 -10.22
N PRO A 368 -14.19 -11.55 -9.67
CA PRO A 368 -13.15 -11.07 -8.80
C PRO A 368 -12.11 -10.29 -9.62
N PHE A 369 -11.40 -9.38 -8.96
CA PHE A 369 -10.21 -8.71 -9.50
C PHE A 369 -9.13 -8.62 -8.43
N GLY A 370 -7.86 -8.49 -8.85
CA GLY A 370 -6.71 -8.52 -7.97
C GLY A 370 -6.09 -7.15 -7.70
N ILE A 371 -5.07 -7.17 -6.84
CA ILE A 371 -4.31 -5.98 -6.43
C ILE A 371 -3.63 -5.31 -7.64
N ARG A 372 -3.16 -6.08 -8.65
CA ARG A 372 -2.53 -5.50 -9.84
C ARG A 372 -3.52 -4.70 -10.69
N ALA A 373 -4.77 -5.17 -10.80
CA ALA A 373 -5.82 -4.40 -11.46
C ALA A 373 -6.20 -3.14 -10.67
N MET A 374 -6.31 -3.23 -9.34
CA MET A 374 -6.51 -2.09 -8.47
C MET A 374 -5.36 -1.07 -8.64
N ASP A 375 -4.10 -1.52 -8.66
CA ASP A 375 -2.94 -0.66 -8.81
C ASP A 375 -2.91 0.05 -10.17
N SER A 376 -3.20 -0.65 -11.28
CA SER A 376 -3.38 0.00 -12.58
C SER A 376 -4.44 1.11 -12.52
N MET A 377 -5.62 0.82 -11.97
CA MET A 377 -6.73 1.76 -11.88
C MET A 377 -6.44 2.96 -10.96
N ARG A 378 -5.65 2.78 -9.86
CA ARG A 378 -5.24 3.90 -9.00
C ARG A 378 -4.28 4.86 -9.72
N PHE A 379 -3.34 4.33 -10.55
CA PHE A 379 -2.45 5.17 -11.35
C PHE A 379 -3.23 6.06 -12.33
N GLU A 380 -4.27 5.53 -12.96
CA GLU A 380 -5.16 6.30 -13.85
C GLU A 380 -5.97 7.39 -13.11
N LYS A 381 -6.08 7.28 -11.78
CA LYS A 381 -6.66 8.29 -10.90
C LYS A 381 -5.62 9.14 -10.20
N SER A 382 -4.35 8.88 -10.42
CA SER A 382 -3.24 9.50 -9.70
C SER A 382 -3.40 9.40 -8.17
N TYR A 383 -3.99 8.33 -7.66
CA TYR A 383 -4.12 8.12 -6.22
C TYR A 383 -2.78 7.71 -5.62
N ARG A 384 -2.41 8.37 -4.53
CA ARG A 384 -1.15 8.18 -3.82
C ARG A 384 -1.26 6.98 -2.88
N MET A 385 -0.13 6.33 -2.64
CA MET A 385 -0.02 5.20 -1.72
C MET A 385 1.02 5.52 -0.63
N VAL A 386 0.71 5.14 0.60
CA VAL A 386 1.64 5.25 1.73
C VAL A 386 2.79 4.25 1.55
N GLY A 387 4.02 4.72 1.83
CA GLY A 387 5.25 3.98 1.61
C GLY A 387 5.88 4.19 0.23
N THR A 388 5.20 4.93 -0.67
CA THR A 388 5.75 5.34 -1.97
C THR A 388 5.62 6.85 -2.20
N GLU A 389 4.42 7.35 -2.55
CA GLU A 389 4.15 8.78 -2.74
C GLU A 389 3.95 9.53 -1.43
N LEU A 390 3.50 8.84 -0.40
CA LEU A 390 3.26 9.37 0.95
C LEU A 390 4.24 8.72 1.91
N SER A 391 5.20 9.48 2.39
CA SER A 391 6.20 9.04 3.37
C SER A 391 6.65 10.23 4.25
N ILE A 392 7.41 9.94 5.28
CA ILE A 392 7.95 10.98 6.16
C ILE A 392 9.01 11.88 5.48
N GLU A 393 9.49 11.50 4.30
CA GLU A 393 10.46 12.27 3.51
C GLU A 393 9.82 13.37 2.69
N TYR A 394 8.48 13.40 2.59
CA TYR A 394 7.72 14.37 1.82
C TYR A 394 6.66 15.06 2.68
N SER A 395 6.52 16.35 2.46
CA SER A 395 5.39 17.10 3.01
C SER A 395 4.10 16.79 2.24
N ALA A 396 2.96 17.04 2.86
CA ALA A 396 1.67 16.91 2.19
C ALA A 396 1.55 17.86 0.98
N PHE A 397 2.25 18.98 0.98
CA PHE A 397 2.29 19.91 -0.16
C PHE A 397 3.08 19.34 -1.32
N GLU A 398 4.25 18.74 -1.07
CA GLU A 398 5.06 18.07 -2.10
C GLU A 398 4.33 16.86 -2.70
N SER A 399 3.62 16.08 -1.89
CA SER A 399 2.80 14.95 -2.34
C SER A 399 1.47 15.36 -3.00
N SER A 400 1.22 16.67 -3.20
CA SER A 400 -0.02 17.20 -3.80
C SER A 400 -1.29 16.81 -3.03
N MET A 401 -1.20 16.79 -1.68
CA MET A 401 -2.29 16.47 -0.77
C MET A 401 -2.84 17.70 -0.04
N ASP A 402 -2.57 18.88 -0.54
CA ASP A 402 -2.94 20.20 0.03
C ASP A 402 -4.40 20.25 0.48
N ARG A 403 -5.31 19.71 -0.33
CA ARG A 403 -6.77 19.72 -0.10
C ARG A 403 -7.22 18.95 1.14
N PHE A 404 -6.35 18.08 1.67
CA PHE A 404 -6.63 17.28 2.86
C PHE A 404 -5.96 17.85 4.12
N ILE A 405 -5.32 19.02 4.02
CA ILE A 405 -4.71 19.72 5.14
C ILE A 405 -5.60 20.88 5.54
N GLN A 406 -6.12 20.84 6.76
CA GLN A 406 -6.98 21.89 7.29
C GLN A 406 -6.15 22.95 8.01
N ASN A 407 -5.63 23.92 7.27
CA ASN A 407 -4.71 24.93 7.79
C ASN A 407 -5.33 25.87 8.85
N ASP A 408 -6.65 26.02 8.87
CA ASP A 408 -7.40 26.87 9.80
C ASP A 408 -7.74 26.16 11.15
N LYS A 409 -7.43 24.86 11.30
CA LYS A 409 -7.46 24.22 12.62
C LYS A 409 -6.52 24.94 13.57
N GLU A 410 -6.90 25.05 14.84
CA GLU A 410 -6.07 25.65 15.88
C GLU A 410 -4.70 24.94 15.94
N ASN A 411 -4.71 23.60 16.06
CA ASN A 411 -3.50 22.79 16.06
C ASN A 411 -3.78 21.36 15.56
N PHE A 412 -2.73 20.69 15.10
CA PHE A 412 -2.60 19.24 14.90
C PHE A 412 -1.12 18.86 14.92
N LEU A 413 -0.84 17.58 15.15
CA LEU A 413 0.54 17.09 15.21
C LEU A 413 1.30 17.40 13.92
N GLY A 414 2.50 17.98 14.05
CA GLY A 414 3.37 18.35 12.92
C GLY A 414 2.97 19.63 12.17
N LYS A 415 1.92 20.35 12.58
CA LYS A 415 1.43 21.56 11.87
C LYS A 415 2.50 22.62 11.71
N GLU A 416 3.20 23.00 12.78
CA GLU A 416 4.22 24.06 12.73
C GLU A 416 5.37 23.69 11.79
N SER A 417 5.83 22.43 11.87
CA SER A 417 6.90 21.92 11.01
C SER A 417 6.46 21.83 9.55
N LEU A 418 5.23 21.38 9.28
CA LEU A 418 4.66 21.36 7.94
C LEU A 418 4.61 22.77 7.33
N LEU A 419 4.15 23.78 8.06
CA LEU A 419 4.09 25.17 7.61
C LEU A 419 5.48 25.79 7.46
N ALA A 420 6.45 25.41 8.30
CA ALA A 420 7.83 25.82 8.16
C ALA A 420 8.47 25.18 6.92
N TRP A 421 8.16 23.92 6.63
CA TRP A 421 8.59 23.22 5.41
C TRP A 421 8.09 23.94 4.16
N GLN A 422 6.81 24.29 4.11
CA GLN A 422 6.22 25.05 3.01
C GLN A 422 6.92 26.41 2.77
N LYS A 423 7.31 27.12 3.86
CA LYS A 423 8.00 28.42 3.77
C LYS A 423 9.45 28.33 3.28
N LYS A 424 10.12 27.19 3.50
CA LYS A 424 11.50 26.97 3.03
C LYS A 424 11.60 26.71 1.52
N ASN A 425 10.51 26.86 0.78
CA ASN A 425 10.24 26.46 -0.60
C ASN A 425 10.26 24.91 -0.72
N ASN A 426 9.09 24.35 -0.94
CA ASN A 426 8.99 22.96 -1.41
C ASN A 426 9.94 22.81 -2.59
N GLN A 427 10.88 21.87 -2.49
CA GLN A 427 11.86 21.67 -3.55
C GLN A 427 11.33 20.73 -4.63
N SER A 428 10.29 19.96 -4.31
CA SER A 428 9.72 18.97 -5.21
C SER A 428 8.19 19.01 -5.23
N ARG A 429 7.62 18.40 -6.26
CA ARG A 429 6.18 18.22 -6.41
C ARG A 429 5.90 16.88 -7.04
N LEU A 430 4.93 16.16 -6.49
CA LEU A 430 4.43 14.94 -7.10
C LEU A 430 3.59 15.29 -8.33
N VAL A 431 3.89 14.65 -9.43
CA VAL A 431 3.21 14.80 -10.72
C VAL A 431 2.85 13.45 -11.32
N THR A 432 1.89 13.47 -12.24
CA THR A 432 1.57 12.34 -13.11
C THR A 432 2.28 12.51 -14.45
N LEU A 433 2.98 11.48 -14.89
CA LEU A 433 3.65 11.41 -16.19
C LEU A 433 2.91 10.45 -17.11
N GLU A 434 2.70 10.88 -18.36
CA GLU A 434 2.44 10.00 -19.49
C GLU A 434 3.78 9.65 -20.11
N VAL A 435 4.06 8.35 -20.27
CA VAL A 435 5.34 7.86 -20.80
C VAL A 435 5.11 7.23 -22.17
N ASP A 436 5.82 7.76 -23.16
CA ASP A 436 5.67 7.36 -24.55
C ASP A 436 6.64 6.24 -24.95
N GLU A 437 6.38 5.61 -26.09
CA GLU A 437 7.25 4.61 -26.72
C GLU A 437 7.54 3.38 -25.85
N ILE A 438 6.68 3.08 -24.86
CA ILE A 438 6.79 1.89 -24.03
C ILE A 438 6.42 0.65 -24.86
N LYS A 439 7.30 -0.36 -24.84
CA LYS A 439 7.08 -1.64 -25.50
C LYS A 439 6.49 -2.69 -24.54
N ASP A 440 7.26 -3.04 -23.52
CA ASP A 440 6.97 -4.17 -22.65
C ASP A 440 7.51 -4.05 -21.21
N ALA A 441 7.98 -2.86 -20.81
CA ALA A 441 8.47 -2.61 -19.47
C ALA A 441 7.87 -1.32 -18.93
N ASP A 442 7.24 -1.36 -17.76
CA ASP A 442 6.69 -0.19 -17.11
C ASP A 442 7.70 0.48 -16.18
N VAL A 443 7.43 1.72 -15.80
CA VAL A 443 8.27 2.50 -14.91
C VAL A 443 8.30 1.87 -13.52
N LEU A 444 9.48 1.75 -12.95
CA LEU A 444 9.69 1.28 -11.58
C LEU A 444 9.99 2.45 -10.64
N GLY A 445 9.78 2.24 -9.36
CA GLY A 445 10.22 3.17 -8.33
C GLY A 445 11.73 3.45 -8.46
N ASN A 446 12.10 4.72 -8.25
CA ASN A 446 13.46 5.25 -8.39
C ASN A 446 14.03 5.31 -9.82
N ASN A 447 13.25 5.06 -10.88
CA ASN A 447 13.70 5.41 -12.21
C ASN A 447 13.98 6.93 -12.30
N ALA A 448 15.14 7.28 -12.89
CA ALA A 448 15.57 8.66 -13.03
C ALA A 448 14.73 9.41 -14.06
N VAL A 449 14.29 10.63 -13.70
CA VAL A 449 13.61 11.56 -14.62
C VAL A 449 14.56 12.70 -14.94
N THR A 450 14.76 12.98 -16.25
CA THR A 450 15.76 13.94 -16.73
C THR A 450 15.18 14.90 -17.76
N ILE A 451 15.79 16.11 -17.86
CA ILE A 451 15.64 17.02 -19.01
C ILE A 451 17.04 17.30 -19.54
N ASP A 452 17.27 17.07 -20.84
CA ASP A 452 18.58 17.26 -21.50
C ASP A 452 19.73 16.55 -20.75
N GLY A 453 19.44 15.37 -20.19
CA GLY A 453 20.39 14.56 -19.42
C GLY A 453 20.66 15.05 -17.99
N GLN A 454 20.03 16.13 -17.55
CA GLN A 454 20.10 16.61 -16.16
C GLN A 454 18.99 15.97 -15.33
N LEU A 455 19.34 15.41 -14.17
CA LEU A 455 18.40 14.82 -13.23
C LEU A 455 17.49 15.92 -12.67
N ILE A 456 16.18 15.75 -12.80
CA ILE A 456 15.15 16.65 -12.27
C ILE A 456 14.22 15.97 -11.26
N GLY A 457 14.40 14.69 -11.03
CA GLY A 457 13.59 13.94 -10.08
C GLY A 457 13.62 12.43 -10.31
N ARG A 458 12.72 11.74 -9.64
CA ARG A 458 12.60 10.28 -9.70
C ARG A 458 11.14 9.84 -9.75
N ALA A 459 10.86 8.75 -10.43
CA ALA A 459 9.57 8.09 -10.34
C ALA A 459 9.39 7.43 -8.96
N THR A 460 8.15 7.43 -8.47
CA THR A 460 7.77 6.65 -7.29
C THR A 460 7.23 5.28 -7.70
N GLY A 461 6.71 5.18 -8.93
CA GLY A 461 6.26 3.95 -9.56
C GLY A 461 5.55 4.25 -10.88
N GLY A 462 5.14 3.20 -11.57
CA GLY A 462 4.37 3.32 -12.81
C GLY A 462 3.58 2.07 -13.11
N ASN A 463 2.60 2.21 -13.98
CA ASN A 463 1.75 1.11 -14.43
C ASN A 463 1.14 1.43 -15.80
N PHE A 464 0.68 0.39 -16.50
CA PHE A 464 -0.11 0.59 -17.69
C PHE A 464 -1.57 0.85 -17.31
N GLY A 465 -2.10 1.98 -17.75
CA GLY A 465 -3.50 2.34 -17.56
C GLY A 465 -4.38 1.77 -18.68
N TYR A 466 -5.04 0.65 -18.43
CA TYR A 466 -5.83 -0.05 -19.45
C TYR A 466 -7.06 0.73 -19.91
N ARG A 467 -7.65 1.59 -19.06
CA ARG A 467 -8.81 2.42 -19.40
C ARG A 467 -8.44 3.59 -20.30
N VAL A 468 -7.24 4.15 -20.10
CA VAL A 468 -6.71 5.26 -20.90
C VAL A 468 -5.78 4.81 -22.01
N ASN A 469 -5.39 3.52 -22.01
CA ASN A 469 -4.47 2.89 -22.96
C ASN A 469 -3.12 3.64 -23.05
N LYS A 470 -2.52 3.94 -21.89
CA LYS A 470 -1.27 4.69 -21.75
C LYS A 470 -0.41 4.12 -20.64
N SER A 471 0.92 4.19 -20.81
CA SER A 471 1.84 3.98 -19.69
C SER A 471 1.91 5.26 -18.86
N LEU A 472 1.67 5.10 -17.56
CA LEU A 472 1.62 6.19 -16.59
C LEU A 472 2.69 5.99 -15.53
N ALA A 473 3.20 7.10 -14.98
CA ALA A 473 4.04 7.07 -13.80
C ALA A 473 3.65 8.20 -12.84
N LEU A 474 3.91 7.99 -11.55
CA LEU A 474 3.95 9.06 -10.56
C LEU A 474 5.42 9.38 -10.28
N ALA A 475 5.76 10.65 -10.17
CA ALA A 475 7.14 11.08 -9.99
C ALA A 475 7.23 12.33 -9.10
N MET A 476 8.25 12.36 -8.24
CA MET A 476 8.67 13.55 -7.52
C MET A 476 9.65 14.31 -8.39
N LEU A 477 9.26 15.48 -8.88
CA LEU A 477 10.09 16.35 -9.72
C LEU A 477 10.44 17.64 -8.97
N ASP A 478 11.56 18.26 -9.35
CA ASP A 478 11.87 19.63 -8.95
C ASP A 478 10.67 20.53 -9.25
N ILE A 479 10.26 21.34 -8.29
CA ILE A 479 9.01 22.11 -8.36
C ILE A 479 8.93 23.02 -9.59
N GLU A 480 10.07 23.57 -10.04
CA GLU A 480 10.17 24.40 -11.25
C GLU A 480 9.94 23.63 -12.55
N LYS A 481 9.98 22.30 -12.49
CA LYS A 481 9.78 21.36 -13.62
C LYS A 481 8.49 20.58 -13.54
N ALA A 482 7.65 20.85 -12.54
CA ALA A 482 6.44 20.11 -12.25
C ALA A 482 5.17 20.63 -12.98
N GLU A 483 5.30 21.59 -13.90
CA GLU A 483 4.15 22.16 -14.62
C GLU A 483 3.62 21.18 -15.68
N VAL A 484 2.29 21.13 -15.82
CA VAL A 484 1.61 20.33 -16.87
C VAL A 484 2.09 20.77 -18.25
N GLY A 485 2.48 19.81 -19.08
CA GLY A 485 3.06 20.02 -20.41
C GLY A 485 4.59 20.02 -20.42
N THR A 486 5.25 19.99 -19.26
CA THR A 486 6.70 19.83 -19.20
C THR A 486 7.10 18.50 -19.82
N ARG A 487 8.01 18.55 -20.80
CA ARG A 487 8.60 17.36 -21.45
C ARG A 487 9.87 16.96 -20.74
N CYS A 488 9.99 15.69 -20.46
CA CYS A 488 11.15 15.09 -19.82
C CYS A 488 11.43 13.70 -20.41
N SER A 489 12.41 13.02 -19.88
CA SER A 489 12.73 11.65 -20.24
C SER A 489 12.86 10.80 -18.99
N ILE A 490 12.53 9.53 -19.10
CA ILE A 490 12.67 8.55 -18.02
C ILE A 490 13.51 7.36 -18.49
N ASP A 491 14.44 6.90 -17.65
CA ASP A 491 15.25 5.72 -17.92
C ASP A 491 14.52 4.47 -17.41
N ILE A 492 14.21 3.55 -18.31
CA ILE A 492 13.58 2.27 -17.99
C ILE A 492 14.48 1.16 -18.53
N LEU A 493 15.10 0.41 -17.64
CA LEU A 493 16.01 -0.69 -17.98
C LEU A 493 17.16 -0.29 -18.93
N GLY A 494 17.64 0.96 -18.85
CA GLY A 494 18.70 1.50 -19.69
C GLY A 494 18.23 2.05 -21.04
N GLU A 495 16.93 2.05 -21.33
CA GLU A 495 16.32 2.71 -22.48
C GLU A 495 15.69 4.05 -22.05
N ILE A 496 15.96 5.11 -22.78
CA ILE A 496 15.43 6.46 -22.50
C ILE A 496 14.09 6.63 -23.23
N HIS A 497 13.04 6.87 -22.46
CA HIS A 497 11.68 7.07 -22.99
C HIS A 497 11.24 8.51 -22.80
N PRO A 498 10.63 9.14 -23.84
CA PRO A 498 9.98 10.45 -23.67
C PRO A 498 8.84 10.38 -22.67
N ALA A 499 8.68 11.42 -21.87
CA ALA A 499 7.57 11.55 -20.95
C ALA A 499 7.07 13.00 -20.88
N THR A 500 5.82 13.16 -20.52
CA THR A 500 5.18 14.48 -20.39
C THR A 500 4.42 14.54 -19.07
N VAL A 501 4.60 15.64 -18.32
CA VAL A 501 3.77 15.93 -17.15
C VAL A 501 2.33 16.20 -17.60
N ILE A 502 1.39 15.41 -17.10
CA ILE A 502 -0.04 15.56 -17.39
C ILE A 502 -0.83 15.95 -16.14
N SER A 503 -2.06 16.38 -16.33
CA SER A 503 -2.97 16.63 -15.21
C SER A 503 -3.26 15.32 -14.47
N ASP A 504 -3.41 15.41 -13.15
CA ASP A 504 -3.85 14.30 -12.31
C ASP A 504 -5.18 13.71 -12.78
N SER A 505 -5.39 12.44 -12.49
CA SER A 505 -6.60 11.69 -12.84
C SER A 505 -6.91 11.69 -14.35
N PRO A 506 -6.02 11.15 -15.20
CA PRO A 506 -6.28 11.07 -16.65
C PRO A 506 -7.56 10.28 -16.99
N PHE A 507 -8.00 9.39 -16.11
CA PHE A 507 -9.30 8.74 -16.22
C PHE A 507 -10.32 9.45 -15.32
N ASP A 508 -11.48 9.81 -15.88
CA ASP A 508 -12.59 10.46 -15.17
C ASP A 508 -12.16 11.60 -14.22
N PRO A 509 -11.53 12.68 -14.74
CA PRO A 509 -10.93 13.73 -13.91
C PRO A 509 -11.93 14.47 -13.03
N LYS A 510 -13.21 14.44 -13.37
CA LYS A 510 -14.30 15.07 -12.60
C LYS A 510 -14.98 14.14 -11.60
N ASN A 511 -14.57 12.87 -11.55
CA ASN A 511 -15.20 11.83 -10.72
C ASN A 511 -16.69 11.63 -11.03
N GLU A 512 -17.10 11.77 -12.29
CA GLU A 512 -18.50 11.61 -12.72
C GLU A 512 -18.94 10.14 -12.58
N ARG A 513 -18.06 9.19 -12.92
CA ARG A 513 -18.31 7.75 -12.75
C ARG A 513 -18.33 7.36 -11.27
N LEU A 514 -17.34 7.79 -10.49
CA LEU A 514 -17.24 7.53 -9.06
C LEU A 514 -18.49 8.02 -8.30
N ARG A 515 -18.99 9.20 -8.67
CA ARG A 515 -20.17 9.81 -8.04
C ARG A 515 -21.49 9.37 -8.67
N ASP A 516 -21.42 8.68 -9.80
CA ASP A 516 -22.58 8.26 -10.59
C ASP A 516 -23.53 9.43 -10.94
N VAL A 517 -22.96 10.53 -11.40
CA VAL A 517 -23.70 11.79 -11.67
C VAL A 517 -24.73 11.61 -12.78
N ASN A 518 -24.47 10.76 -13.76
CA ASN A 518 -25.35 10.56 -14.92
C ASN A 518 -26.61 9.72 -14.62
N ASN A 519 -26.64 8.99 -13.50
CA ASN A 519 -27.80 8.21 -13.04
C ASN A 519 -28.59 8.90 -11.91
N ALA A 520 -28.13 10.05 -11.43
CA ALA A 520 -28.81 10.84 -10.39
C ALA A 520 -30.18 11.44 -10.85
N ASN A 521 -30.50 11.32 -12.15
CA ASN A 521 -31.75 11.84 -12.75
C ASN A 521 -32.60 10.73 -13.38
N LYS A 522 -32.36 9.47 -13.06
CA LYS A 522 -33.24 8.35 -13.41
C LYS A 522 -33.84 7.77 -12.13
#